data_81e24bfc62e429e19006e6ca4cbbedd3
#
_entry.id   81e24bfc62e429e19006e6ca4cbbedd3
#
_cell.length_a   1.000
_cell.length_b   1.000
_cell.length_c   1.000
_cell.angle_alpha   90.00
_cell.angle_beta   90.00
_cell.angle_gamma   90.00
#
_symmetry.space_group_name_H-M   'P 1'
#
loop_
_entity.id
_entity.type
_entity.pdbx_description
1 polymer ?
#
loop_
_entity_poly.entity_id
_entity_poly.type
_entity_poly.pdbx_seq_one_letter_code
_entity_poly.pdbx_strand_id
1 'polypeptide(L)'
;MNLDAVLTALLIPFAGTALGSAFVFFMKKEIPGYLQKALLGFASGVMVAASVWSLLIPSMEMGSGNVWPAVIGLLGGFAFLLFIDYVTPHIHASGQAEGPQSSLSRTTKLALAVTIHNFPEGMAVGVAIAGAMNSGFSMAGALALSLGIAIQNIPEGAIISMPIRGAGNSRWKAFGIGSLSGIVEPIGGALVLLLASAVTPLMPYLLAFAAGAMLYVVIEELIPETAEGEHSNLGTIGFALGFALMMVLDVVMG
;
A
#
# COMPACT_ATOMS: atom_id res chain seq x y z
N MET A 1 -1.81 -25.59 -7.26
CA MET A 1 -2.23 -24.19 -7.52
C MET A 1 -1.61 -23.71 -8.81
N ASN A 2 -2.32 -22.92 -9.61
CA ASN A 2 -1.82 -22.42 -10.88
C ASN A 2 -0.74 -21.34 -10.61
N LEU A 3 0.50 -21.58 -11.05
CA LEU A 3 1.62 -20.62 -10.91
C LEU A 3 1.30 -19.26 -11.54
N ASP A 4 0.55 -19.27 -12.66
CA ASP A 4 0.15 -18.03 -13.34
C ASP A 4 -0.72 -17.14 -12.45
N ALA A 5 -1.65 -17.73 -11.66
CA ALA A 5 -2.49 -16.98 -10.75
C ALA A 5 -1.67 -16.34 -9.61
N VAL A 6 -0.66 -17.06 -9.09
CA VAL A 6 0.26 -16.54 -8.06
C VAL A 6 1.08 -15.38 -8.60
N LEU A 7 1.70 -15.57 -9.75
CA LEU A 7 2.51 -14.51 -10.38
C LEU A 7 1.66 -13.29 -10.74
N THR A 8 0.45 -13.52 -11.24
CA THR A 8 -0.50 -12.45 -11.53
C THR A 8 -0.82 -11.65 -10.28
N ALA A 9 -1.22 -12.31 -9.17
CA ALA A 9 -1.53 -11.65 -7.92
C ALA A 9 -0.33 -10.85 -7.37
N LEU A 10 0.90 -11.38 -7.46
CA LEU A 10 2.10 -10.69 -7.01
C LEU A 10 2.47 -9.47 -7.86
N LEU A 11 2.19 -9.49 -9.16
CA LEU A 11 2.61 -8.43 -10.08
C LEU A 11 1.57 -7.32 -10.29
N ILE A 12 0.30 -7.60 -10.00
CA ILE A 12 -0.80 -6.64 -10.17
C ILE A 12 -0.56 -5.34 -9.37
N PRO A 13 -0.18 -5.36 -8.08
CA PRO A 13 0.10 -4.13 -7.32
C PRO A 13 1.19 -3.28 -7.98
N PHE A 14 2.32 -3.87 -8.28
CA PHE A 14 3.41 -3.21 -9.01
C PHE A 14 2.96 -2.60 -10.35
N ALA A 15 2.09 -3.29 -11.08
CA ALA A 15 1.53 -2.74 -12.31
C ALA A 15 0.70 -1.48 -12.06
N GLY A 16 -0.01 -1.39 -10.92
CA GLY A 16 -0.72 -0.17 -10.48
C GLY A 16 0.24 1.00 -10.28
N THR A 17 1.32 0.81 -9.51
CA THR A 17 2.36 1.83 -9.28
C THR A 17 3.00 2.28 -10.60
N ALA A 18 3.31 1.33 -11.50
CA ALA A 18 3.89 1.63 -12.81
C ALA A 18 2.91 2.41 -13.71
N LEU A 19 1.63 2.05 -13.72
CA LEU A 19 0.58 2.78 -14.45
C LEU A 19 0.42 4.21 -13.95
N GLY A 20 0.41 4.40 -12.62
CA GLY A 20 0.39 5.73 -12.02
C GLY A 20 1.62 6.55 -12.40
N SER A 21 2.80 5.95 -12.32
CA SER A 21 4.05 6.59 -12.72
C SER A 21 4.08 6.99 -14.20
N ALA A 22 3.35 6.26 -15.05
CA ALA A 22 3.28 6.56 -16.49
C ALA A 22 2.52 7.86 -16.81
N PHE A 23 1.80 8.48 -15.85
CA PHE A 23 1.14 9.78 -16.07
C PHE A 23 2.12 10.88 -16.47
N VAL A 24 3.41 10.79 -16.14
CA VAL A 24 4.44 11.74 -16.58
C VAL A 24 4.60 11.83 -18.11
N PHE A 25 4.14 10.83 -18.86
CA PHE A 25 4.17 10.86 -20.31
C PHE A 25 3.04 11.71 -20.91
N PHE A 26 1.92 11.80 -20.23
CA PHE A 26 0.69 12.45 -20.69
C PHE A 26 0.47 13.82 -20.04
N MET A 27 0.76 13.95 -18.75
CA MET A 27 0.59 15.20 -18.02
C MET A 27 1.81 16.12 -18.19
N LYS A 28 1.54 17.42 -18.42
CA LYS A 28 2.58 18.44 -18.60
C LYS A 28 2.89 19.20 -17.31
N LYS A 29 1.99 19.17 -16.35
CA LYS A 29 2.06 19.86 -15.06
C LYS A 29 1.87 18.89 -13.91
N GLU A 30 2.22 19.32 -12.71
CA GLU A 30 1.92 18.60 -11.48
C GLU A 30 0.41 18.36 -11.33
N ILE A 31 0.03 17.36 -10.55
CA ILE A 31 -1.37 17.07 -10.25
C ILE A 31 -1.95 18.26 -9.48
N PRO A 32 -3.10 18.82 -9.91
CA PRO A 32 -3.75 19.88 -9.14
C PRO A 32 -4.07 19.42 -7.71
N GLY A 33 -3.85 20.29 -6.71
CA GLY A 33 -4.01 19.93 -5.30
C GLY A 33 -5.39 19.35 -4.94
N TYR A 34 -6.48 19.86 -5.56
CA TYR A 34 -7.81 19.31 -5.35
C TYR A 34 -7.93 17.85 -5.84
N LEU A 35 -7.30 17.53 -6.96
CA LEU A 35 -7.29 16.17 -7.51
C LEU A 35 -6.39 15.26 -6.67
N GLN A 36 -5.25 15.78 -6.20
CA GLN A 36 -4.37 15.04 -5.28
C GLN A 36 -5.13 14.63 -4.01
N LYS A 37 -5.85 15.57 -3.38
CA LYS A 37 -6.68 15.26 -2.20
C LYS A 37 -7.73 14.18 -2.47
N ALA A 38 -8.42 14.25 -3.60
CA ALA A 38 -9.40 13.23 -3.98
C ALA A 38 -8.76 11.85 -4.18
N LEU A 39 -7.60 11.80 -4.82
CA LEU A 39 -6.86 10.55 -5.09
C LEU A 39 -6.28 9.94 -3.82
N LEU A 40 -5.69 10.76 -2.93
CA LEU A 40 -5.18 10.32 -1.63
C LEU A 40 -6.31 9.82 -0.73
N GLY A 41 -7.43 10.53 -0.68
CA GLY A 41 -8.61 10.08 0.03
C GLY A 41 -9.11 8.73 -0.51
N PHE A 42 -9.17 8.59 -1.83
CA PHE A 42 -9.57 7.35 -2.48
C PHE A 42 -8.64 6.19 -2.12
N ALA A 43 -7.31 6.38 -2.21
CA ALA A 43 -6.33 5.38 -1.81
C ALA A 43 -6.49 5.00 -0.34
N SER A 44 -6.62 5.99 0.57
CA SER A 44 -6.88 5.76 2.00
C SER A 44 -8.13 4.89 2.24
N GLY A 45 -9.22 5.17 1.51
CA GLY A 45 -10.46 4.40 1.63
C GLY A 45 -10.29 2.94 1.20
N VAL A 46 -9.60 2.69 0.09
CA VAL A 46 -9.27 1.33 -0.39
C VAL A 46 -8.42 0.61 0.66
N MET A 47 -7.35 1.26 1.16
CA MET A 47 -6.44 0.65 2.15
C MET A 47 -7.14 0.30 3.45
N VAL A 48 -8.01 1.18 3.98
CA VAL A 48 -8.76 0.89 5.22
C VAL A 48 -9.70 -0.29 5.01
N ALA A 49 -10.44 -0.32 3.90
CA ALA A 49 -11.34 -1.42 3.59
C ALA A 49 -10.58 -2.75 3.43
N ALA A 50 -9.48 -2.76 2.67
CA ALA A 50 -8.61 -3.94 2.50
C ALA A 50 -8.06 -4.42 3.85
N SER A 51 -7.57 -3.50 4.70
CA SER A 51 -7.06 -3.84 6.04
C SER A 51 -8.10 -4.53 6.90
N VAL A 52 -9.36 -4.12 6.81
CA VAL A 52 -10.45 -4.70 7.61
C VAL A 52 -10.91 -6.03 7.02
N TRP A 53 -11.40 -6.04 5.77
CA TRP A 53 -12.05 -7.21 5.18
C TRP A 53 -11.07 -8.28 4.73
N SER A 54 -10.01 -7.89 4.03
CA SER A 54 -9.09 -8.87 3.46
C SER A 54 -8.01 -9.35 4.43
N LEU A 55 -7.77 -8.64 5.55
CA LEU A 55 -6.68 -8.96 6.47
C LEU A 55 -7.14 -9.19 7.92
N LEU A 56 -7.81 -8.21 8.57
CA LEU A 56 -8.17 -8.32 9.99
C LEU A 56 -9.28 -9.34 10.25
N ILE A 57 -10.36 -9.32 9.47
CA ILE A 57 -11.45 -10.29 9.63
C ILE A 57 -10.92 -11.72 9.48
N PRO A 58 -10.20 -12.05 8.39
CA PRO A 58 -9.58 -13.36 8.24
C PRO A 58 -8.59 -13.74 9.35
N SER A 59 -7.80 -12.77 9.82
CA SER A 59 -6.90 -13.00 10.96
C SER A 59 -7.67 -13.45 12.21
N MET A 60 -8.81 -12.79 12.51
CA MET A 60 -9.66 -13.14 13.66
C MET A 60 -10.36 -14.50 13.47
N GLU A 61 -10.84 -14.81 12.27
CA GLU A 61 -11.46 -16.09 11.95
C GLU A 61 -10.49 -17.25 12.13
N MET A 62 -9.24 -17.10 11.66
CA MET A 62 -8.17 -18.09 11.89
C MET A 62 -7.83 -18.27 13.36
N GLY A 63 -8.05 -17.25 14.18
CA GLY A 63 -7.82 -17.30 15.63
C GLY A 63 -8.78 -18.22 16.38
N SER A 64 -9.83 -18.77 15.73
CA SER A 64 -10.81 -19.70 16.34
C SER A 64 -11.41 -19.16 17.64
N GLY A 65 -11.77 -17.88 17.67
CA GLY A 65 -12.32 -17.19 18.85
C GLY A 65 -11.27 -16.53 19.77
N ASN A 66 -9.98 -16.71 19.49
CA ASN A 66 -8.91 -16.00 20.17
C ASN A 66 -8.53 -14.74 19.37
N VAL A 67 -8.84 -13.55 19.91
CA VAL A 67 -8.55 -12.25 19.26
C VAL A 67 -7.07 -11.83 19.41
N TRP A 68 -6.34 -12.40 20.35
CA TRP A 68 -4.98 -11.94 20.67
C TRP A 68 -3.98 -12.02 19.53
N PRO A 69 -3.96 -13.04 18.65
CA PRO A 69 -3.11 -13.03 17.46
C PRO A 69 -3.33 -11.81 16.60
N ALA A 70 -4.60 -11.44 16.36
CA ALA A 70 -4.94 -10.26 15.56
C ALA A 70 -4.49 -8.95 16.24
N VAL A 71 -4.74 -8.82 17.56
CA VAL A 71 -4.33 -7.63 18.33
C VAL A 71 -2.81 -7.48 18.35
N ILE A 72 -2.07 -8.55 18.63
CA ILE A 72 -0.61 -8.53 18.68
C ILE A 72 -0.03 -8.23 17.29
N GLY A 73 -0.56 -8.87 16.24
CA GLY A 73 -0.14 -8.62 14.87
C GLY A 73 -0.36 -7.17 14.47
N LEU A 74 -1.58 -6.64 14.68
CA LEU A 74 -1.94 -5.25 14.37
C LEU A 74 -0.98 -4.26 15.04
N LEU A 75 -0.81 -4.36 16.35
CA LEU A 75 0.08 -3.48 17.11
C LEU A 75 1.55 -3.65 16.69
N GLY A 76 1.95 -4.87 16.33
CA GLY A 76 3.27 -5.15 15.79
C GLY A 76 3.52 -4.46 14.45
N GLY A 77 2.53 -4.42 13.55
CA GLY A 77 2.58 -3.71 12.27
C GLY A 77 2.73 -2.19 12.45
N PHE A 78 1.92 -1.61 13.34
CA PHE A 78 2.05 -0.20 13.72
C PHE A 78 3.43 0.12 14.29
N ALA A 79 3.89 -0.67 15.27
CA ALA A 79 5.19 -0.45 15.91
C ALA A 79 6.36 -0.62 14.93
N PHE A 80 6.24 -1.54 13.98
CA PHE A 80 7.25 -1.76 12.95
C PHE A 80 7.40 -0.54 12.05
N LEU A 81 6.30 0.00 11.50
CA LEU A 81 6.36 1.18 10.63
C LEU A 81 6.80 2.41 11.41
N LEU A 82 6.29 2.64 12.61
CA LEU A 82 6.76 3.71 13.50
C LEU A 82 8.28 3.63 13.74
N PHE A 83 8.81 2.41 13.94
CA PHE A 83 10.25 2.22 14.08
C PHE A 83 11.01 2.54 12.78
N ILE A 84 10.50 2.09 11.63
CA ILE A 84 11.12 2.36 10.33
C ILE A 84 11.15 3.87 10.05
N ASP A 85 10.06 4.58 10.32
CA ASP A 85 9.98 6.04 10.14
C ASP A 85 10.99 6.78 11.04
N TYR A 86 11.15 6.31 12.27
CA TYR A 86 12.14 6.89 13.18
C TYR A 86 13.59 6.71 12.71
N VAL A 87 13.92 5.58 12.05
CA VAL A 87 15.30 5.28 11.63
C VAL A 87 15.61 5.64 10.19
N THR A 88 14.61 5.96 9.38
CA THR A 88 14.77 6.22 7.94
C THR A 88 14.55 7.69 7.61
N PRO A 89 15.51 8.37 6.95
CA PRO A 89 15.32 9.75 6.54
C PRO A 89 14.35 9.83 5.38
N HIS A 90 13.13 10.27 5.60
CA HIS A 90 12.09 10.42 4.58
C HIS A 90 11.41 11.79 4.63
N ILE A 91 10.55 12.07 3.68
CA ILE A 91 9.79 13.31 3.60
C ILE A 91 8.40 13.01 3.06
N HIS A 92 7.39 13.55 3.72
CA HIS A 92 6.00 13.47 3.27
C HIS A 92 5.77 14.37 2.05
N ALA A 93 4.71 14.14 1.29
CA ALA A 93 4.37 14.98 0.14
C ALA A 93 4.10 16.43 0.58
N SER A 94 3.61 16.64 1.80
CA SER A 94 3.47 17.93 2.49
C SER A 94 4.78 18.72 2.59
N GLY A 95 5.91 18.03 2.59
CA GLY A 95 7.24 18.62 2.77
C GLY A 95 7.79 18.53 4.19
N GLN A 96 7.04 17.95 5.13
CA GLN A 96 7.54 17.63 6.47
C GLN A 96 8.59 16.52 6.36
N ALA A 97 9.74 16.71 7.02
CA ALA A 97 10.83 15.74 7.01
C ALA A 97 10.86 15.00 8.35
N GLU A 98 10.97 13.69 8.28
CA GLU A 98 11.09 12.81 9.43
C GLU A 98 12.34 11.93 9.38
N GLY A 99 12.65 11.28 10.52
CA GLY A 99 13.83 10.46 10.67
C GLY A 99 15.14 11.23 10.79
N PRO A 100 16.29 10.56 10.67
CA PRO A 100 17.60 11.18 10.82
C PRO A 100 17.90 12.22 9.75
N GLN A 101 18.67 13.25 10.11
CA GLN A 101 19.15 14.25 9.13
C GLN A 101 19.95 13.56 8.00
N SER A 102 19.62 13.89 6.76
CA SER A 102 20.24 13.27 5.58
C SER A 102 20.44 14.30 4.46
N SER A 103 21.55 14.15 3.72
CA SER A 103 21.86 14.93 2.52
C SER A 103 21.13 14.46 1.27
N LEU A 104 20.27 13.47 1.35
CA LEU A 104 19.45 12.99 0.23
C LEU A 104 18.55 14.08 -0.31
N SER A 105 18.35 14.09 -1.64
CA SER A 105 17.44 15.04 -2.28
C SER A 105 15.99 14.83 -1.80
N ARG A 106 15.17 15.90 -1.86
CA ARG A 106 13.74 15.82 -1.52
C ARG A 106 13.03 14.69 -2.28
N THR A 107 13.28 14.59 -3.58
CA THR A 107 12.67 13.56 -4.43
C THR A 107 13.11 12.14 -4.07
N THR A 108 14.34 11.96 -3.61
CA THR A 108 14.84 10.66 -3.13
C THR A 108 14.18 10.26 -1.81
N LYS A 109 14.02 11.23 -0.89
CA LYS A 109 13.35 10.99 0.39
C LYS A 109 11.88 10.62 0.21
N LEU A 110 11.17 11.31 -0.70
CA LEU A 110 9.78 11.00 -1.04
C LEU A 110 9.66 9.59 -1.66
N ALA A 111 10.52 9.25 -2.62
CA ALA A 111 10.53 7.92 -3.22
C ALA A 111 10.85 6.82 -2.18
N LEU A 112 11.71 7.13 -1.20
CA LEU A 112 12.07 6.20 -0.13
C LEU A 112 10.87 5.96 0.81
N ALA A 113 10.15 7.02 1.21
CA ALA A 113 8.93 6.90 2.01
C ALA A 113 7.96 5.90 1.38
N VAL A 114 7.52 6.16 0.14
CA VAL A 114 6.56 5.28 -0.54
C VAL A 114 7.12 3.86 -0.77
N THR A 115 8.42 3.72 -1.04
CA THR A 115 9.04 2.38 -1.15
C THR A 115 8.92 1.58 0.15
N ILE A 116 9.07 2.23 1.31
CA ILE A 116 8.91 1.59 2.61
C ILE A 116 7.46 1.14 2.82
N HIS A 117 6.49 1.96 2.41
CA HIS A 117 5.06 1.66 2.56
C HIS A 117 4.58 0.56 1.62
N ASN A 118 5.08 0.50 0.41
CA ASN A 118 4.75 -0.53 -0.57
C ASN A 118 5.24 -1.94 -0.16
N PHE A 119 6.26 -2.03 0.69
CA PHE A 119 6.76 -3.34 1.13
C PHE A 119 5.73 -4.14 1.97
N PRO A 120 5.08 -3.57 3.02
CA PRO A 120 3.96 -4.20 3.72
C PRO A 120 2.77 -4.58 2.82
N GLU A 121 2.48 -3.77 1.79
CA GLU A 121 1.41 -4.09 0.83
C GLU A 121 1.72 -5.37 0.05
N GLY A 122 2.95 -5.48 -0.45
CA GLY A 122 3.42 -6.71 -1.08
C GLY A 122 3.39 -7.91 -0.13
N MET A 123 3.79 -7.71 1.13
CA MET A 123 3.68 -8.77 2.16
C MET A 123 2.22 -9.19 2.37
N ALA A 124 1.27 -8.24 2.42
CA ALA A 124 -0.16 -8.53 2.58
C ALA A 124 -0.66 -9.48 1.47
N VAL A 125 -0.31 -9.18 0.21
CA VAL A 125 -0.62 -10.05 -0.94
C VAL A 125 0.02 -11.42 -0.78
N GLY A 126 1.30 -11.48 -0.40
CA GLY A 126 2.02 -12.73 -0.16
C GLY A 126 1.37 -13.59 0.93
N VAL A 127 0.93 -12.97 2.03
CA VAL A 127 0.23 -13.65 3.14
C VAL A 127 -1.13 -14.16 2.68
N ALA A 128 -1.91 -13.37 1.92
CA ALA A 128 -3.20 -13.79 1.37
C ALA A 128 -3.04 -14.98 0.42
N ILE A 129 -2.04 -14.97 -0.47
CA ILE A 129 -1.73 -16.09 -1.36
C ILE A 129 -1.30 -17.33 -0.54
N ALA A 130 -0.41 -17.17 0.45
CA ALA A 130 0.01 -18.27 1.31
C ALA A 130 -1.18 -18.87 2.08
N GLY A 131 -2.13 -18.05 2.52
CA GLY A 131 -3.39 -18.45 3.11
C GLY A 131 -4.26 -19.26 2.14
N ALA A 132 -4.35 -18.82 0.88
CA ALA A 132 -5.05 -19.56 -0.17
C ALA A 132 -4.40 -20.91 -0.48
N MET A 133 -3.09 -21.03 -0.27
CA MET A 133 -2.38 -22.32 -0.46
C MET A 133 -2.58 -23.31 0.68
N ASN A 134 -2.66 -22.83 1.92
CA ASN A 134 -2.47 -23.69 3.09
C ASN A 134 -3.60 -23.64 4.13
N SER A 135 -4.51 -22.66 4.07
CA SER A 135 -5.40 -22.35 5.20
C SER A 135 -6.87 -22.12 4.82
N GLY A 136 -7.28 -22.50 3.60
CA GLY A 136 -8.69 -22.39 3.18
C GLY A 136 -9.13 -20.98 2.74
N PHE A 137 -8.22 -20.03 2.63
CA PHE A 137 -8.47 -18.76 1.95
C PHE A 137 -8.81 -18.99 0.47
N SER A 138 -9.61 -18.10 -0.13
CA SER A 138 -9.84 -18.17 -1.56
C SER A 138 -8.73 -17.46 -2.34
N MET A 139 -8.28 -18.03 -3.46
CA MET A 139 -7.39 -17.31 -4.38
C MET A 139 -8.09 -16.09 -4.99
N ALA A 140 -9.40 -16.12 -5.10
CA ALA A 140 -10.18 -14.99 -5.58
C ALA A 140 -10.10 -13.81 -4.59
N GLY A 141 -10.15 -14.06 -3.28
CA GLY A 141 -9.91 -13.05 -2.25
C GLY A 141 -8.49 -12.47 -2.29
N ALA A 142 -7.47 -13.30 -2.51
CA ALA A 142 -6.10 -12.82 -2.69
C ALA A 142 -5.97 -11.93 -3.95
N LEU A 143 -6.67 -12.27 -5.03
CA LEU A 143 -6.73 -11.43 -6.24
C LEU A 143 -7.53 -10.14 -6.01
N ALA A 144 -8.63 -10.18 -5.25
CA ALA A 144 -9.38 -8.97 -4.87
C ALA A 144 -8.51 -7.98 -4.08
N LEU A 145 -7.76 -8.48 -3.10
CA LEU A 145 -6.78 -7.68 -2.35
C LEU A 145 -5.72 -7.09 -3.30
N SER A 146 -5.13 -7.91 -4.18
CA SER A 146 -4.12 -7.45 -5.15
C SER A 146 -4.66 -6.36 -6.08
N LEU A 147 -5.90 -6.49 -6.57
CA LEU A 147 -6.56 -5.50 -7.40
C LEU A 147 -6.84 -4.21 -6.63
N GLY A 148 -7.32 -4.33 -5.39
CA GLY A 148 -7.53 -3.17 -4.52
C GLY A 148 -6.23 -2.38 -4.31
N ILE A 149 -5.15 -3.07 -3.95
CA ILE A 149 -3.82 -2.47 -3.79
C ILE A 149 -3.35 -1.84 -5.11
N ALA A 150 -3.51 -2.52 -6.26
CA ALA A 150 -3.13 -1.94 -7.55
C ALA A 150 -3.89 -0.64 -7.86
N ILE A 151 -5.18 -0.59 -7.56
CA ILE A 151 -6.02 0.59 -7.81
C ILE A 151 -5.58 1.77 -6.95
N GLN A 152 -5.24 1.56 -5.68
CA GLN A 152 -4.70 2.62 -4.80
C GLN A 152 -3.30 3.06 -5.21
N ASN A 153 -2.47 2.16 -5.71
CA ASN A 153 -1.09 2.42 -6.14
C ASN A 153 -1.02 3.30 -7.41
N ILE A 154 -2.09 3.38 -8.20
CA ILE A 154 -2.12 4.32 -9.34
C ILE A 154 -1.96 5.78 -8.88
N PRO A 155 -2.74 6.31 -7.93
CA PRO A 155 -2.46 7.59 -7.30
C PRO A 155 -1.03 7.74 -6.77
N GLU A 156 -0.54 6.75 -6.04
CA GLU A 156 0.77 6.80 -5.39
C GLU A 156 1.92 6.90 -6.39
N GLY A 157 1.92 6.07 -7.43
CA GLY A 157 2.91 6.15 -8.51
C GLY A 157 2.93 7.51 -9.21
N ALA A 158 1.76 8.15 -9.37
CA ALA A 158 1.66 9.49 -9.93
C ALA A 158 2.21 10.56 -8.96
N ILE A 159 1.90 10.45 -7.67
CA ILE A 159 2.37 11.38 -6.62
C ILE A 159 3.89 11.37 -6.49
N ILE A 160 4.55 10.23 -6.73
CA ILE A 160 6.03 10.16 -6.73
C ILE A 160 6.60 10.71 -8.04
N SER A 161 6.09 10.24 -9.16
CA SER A 161 6.73 10.49 -10.47
C SER A 161 6.54 11.93 -10.95
N MET A 162 5.41 12.57 -10.65
CA MET A 162 5.11 13.92 -11.11
C MET A 162 6.02 14.99 -10.48
N PRO A 163 6.27 15.03 -9.15
CA PRO A 163 7.26 15.96 -8.58
C PRO A 163 8.68 15.72 -9.08
N ILE A 164 9.09 14.47 -9.31
CA ILE A 164 10.41 14.16 -9.90
C ILE A 164 10.51 14.77 -11.29
N ARG A 165 9.46 14.70 -12.09
CA ARG A 165 9.39 15.36 -13.39
C ARG A 165 9.41 16.88 -13.25
N GLY A 166 8.65 17.44 -12.30
CA GLY A 166 8.62 18.89 -11.98
C GLY A 166 9.99 19.45 -11.60
N ALA A 167 10.81 18.66 -10.91
CA ALA A 167 12.20 19.01 -10.56
C ALA A 167 13.18 19.01 -11.77
N GLY A 168 12.67 18.94 -13.01
CA GLY A 168 13.47 19.05 -14.24
C GLY A 168 14.04 17.74 -14.77
N ASN A 169 13.74 16.59 -14.14
CA ASN A 169 14.18 15.30 -14.65
C ASN A 169 13.45 14.89 -15.94
N SER A 170 14.04 14.00 -16.72
CA SER A 170 13.39 13.46 -17.92
C SER A 170 12.14 12.63 -17.53
N ARG A 171 11.18 12.49 -18.47
CA ARG A 171 9.99 11.67 -18.27
C ARG A 171 10.35 10.22 -17.96
N TRP A 172 11.33 9.65 -18.67
CA TRP A 172 11.80 8.29 -18.45
C TRP A 172 12.44 8.08 -17.08
N LYS A 173 13.21 9.07 -16.59
CA LYS A 173 13.80 9.00 -15.25
C LYS A 173 12.71 9.10 -14.17
N ALA A 174 11.75 10.01 -14.32
CA ALA A 174 10.63 10.16 -13.40
C ALA A 174 9.76 8.90 -13.37
N PHE A 175 9.41 8.35 -14.54
CA PHE A 175 8.71 7.07 -14.66
C PHE A 175 9.48 5.93 -13.99
N GLY A 176 10.79 5.82 -14.27
CA GLY A 176 11.63 4.74 -13.73
C GLY A 176 11.71 4.79 -12.21
N ILE A 177 11.93 5.96 -11.61
CA ILE A 177 12.00 6.09 -10.14
C ILE A 177 10.64 5.80 -9.52
N GLY A 178 9.55 6.35 -10.07
CA GLY A 178 8.20 6.09 -9.57
C GLY A 178 7.81 4.62 -9.70
N SER A 179 8.11 3.96 -10.82
CA SER A 179 7.82 2.53 -10.96
C SER A 179 8.69 1.66 -10.04
N LEU A 180 9.97 2.02 -9.84
CA LEU A 180 10.87 1.27 -8.97
C LEU A 180 10.47 1.33 -7.49
N SER A 181 9.73 2.36 -7.05
CA SER A 181 9.21 2.38 -5.67
C SER A 181 8.23 1.24 -5.40
N GLY A 182 7.52 0.75 -6.43
CA GLY A 182 6.61 -0.40 -6.32
C GLY A 182 7.28 -1.77 -6.47
N ILE A 183 8.57 -1.85 -6.86
CA ILE A 183 9.22 -3.16 -7.08
C ILE A 183 9.34 -3.98 -5.79
N VAL A 184 9.28 -3.34 -4.64
CA VAL A 184 9.32 -3.99 -3.33
C VAL A 184 8.04 -4.77 -3.02
N GLU A 185 6.93 -4.50 -3.71
CA GLU A 185 5.66 -5.22 -3.55
C GLU A 185 5.80 -6.69 -3.97
N PRO A 186 6.16 -7.01 -5.24
CA PRO A 186 6.39 -8.41 -5.59
C PRO A 186 7.54 -9.06 -4.81
N ILE A 187 8.55 -8.28 -4.38
CA ILE A 187 9.63 -8.79 -3.54
C ILE A 187 9.09 -9.18 -2.15
N GLY A 188 8.33 -8.30 -1.50
CA GLY A 188 7.71 -8.56 -0.19
C GLY A 188 6.79 -9.79 -0.23
N GLY A 189 5.93 -9.86 -1.26
CA GLY A 189 5.06 -11.01 -1.45
C GLY A 189 5.81 -12.32 -1.72
N ALA A 190 6.84 -12.28 -2.57
CA ALA A 190 7.69 -13.45 -2.84
C ALA A 190 8.44 -13.93 -1.60
N LEU A 191 8.96 -13.02 -0.77
CA LEU A 191 9.62 -13.37 0.49
C LEU A 191 8.68 -14.12 1.44
N VAL A 192 7.43 -13.65 1.58
CA VAL A 192 6.41 -14.35 2.38
C VAL A 192 6.15 -15.75 1.82
N LEU A 193 6.02 -15.90 0.50
CA LEU A 193 5.78 -17.19 -0.13
C LEU A 193 6.97 -18.16 -0.01
N LEU A 194 8.20 -17.67 -0.10
CA LEU A 194 9.40 -18.47 0.14
C LEU A 194 9.47 -19.00 1.57
N LEU A 195 8.91 -18.26 2.53
CA LEU A 195 8.85 -18.62 3.94
C LEU A 195 7.51 -19.28 4.31
N ALA A 196 6.65 -19.62 3.36
CA ALA A 196 5.26 -20.04 3.59
C ALA A 196 5.13 -21.18 4.60
N SER A 197 6.02 -22.19 4.56
CA SER A 197 5.99 -23.30 5.51
C SER A 197 6.26 -22.88 6.96
N ALA A 198 7.11 -21.86 7.15
CA ALA A 198 7.43 -21.29 8.46
C ALA A 198 6.35 -20.31 8.92
N VAL A 199 5.72 -19.58 7.97
CA VAL A 199 4.73 -18.54 8.30
C VAL A 199 3.30 -19.09 8.49
N THR A 200 2.98 -20.29 8.00
CA THR A 200 1.62 -20.88 8.12
C THR A 200 1.10 -20.86 9.57
N PRO A 201 1.85 -21.27 10.60
CA PRO A 201 1.39 -21.19 12.00
C PRO A 201 1.22 -19.75 12.51
N LEU A 202 1.87 -18.79 11.87
CA LEU A 202 1.87 -17.38 12.24
C LEU A 202 0.88 -16.54 11.40
N MET A 203 0.13 -17.18 10.50
CA MET A 203 -0.80 -16.50 9.57
C MET A 203 -1.70 -15.46 10.22
N PRO A 204 -2.40 -15.75 11.37
CA PRO A 204 -3.24 -14.75 12.00
C PRO A 204 -2.48 -13.49 12.41
N TYR A 205 -1.25 -13.67 12.92
CA TYR A 205 -0.39 -12.55 13.29
C TYR A 205 0.08 -11.75 12.07
N LEU A 206 0.45 -12.43 10.99
CA LEU A 206 1.00 -11.80 9.78
C LEU A 206 -0.07 -11.03 8.99
N LEU A 207 -1.28 -11.57 8.88
CA LEU A 207 -2.42 -10.86 8.29
C LEU A 207 -2.69 -9.56 9.06
N ALA A 208 -2.80 -9.64 10.39
CA ALA A 208 -3.04 -8.47 11.21
C ALA A 208 -1.84 -7.50 11.24
N PHE A 209 -0.61 -8.01 11.14
CA PHE A 209 0.60 -7.20 11.03
C PHE A 209 0.56 -6.35 9.74
N ALA A 210 0.24 -6.96 8.60
CA ALA A 210 0.11 -6.25 7.34
C ALA A 210 -1.01 -5.20 7.41
N ALA A 211 -2.16 -5.54 8.00
CA ALA A 211 -3.24 -4.58 8.25
C ALA A 211 -2.79 -3.40 9.12
N GLY A 212 -2.05 -3.68 10.21
CA GLY A 212 -1.51 -2.65 11.09
C GLY A 212 -0.55 -1.70 10.37
N ALA A 213 0.36 -2.24 9.58
CA ALA A 213 1.28 -1.45 8.77
C ALA A 213 0.54 -0.58 7.75
N MET A 214 -0.44 -1.13 7.02
CA MET A 214 -1.26 -0.35 6.08
C MET A 214 -2.06 0.76 6.78
N LEU A 215 -2.69 0.47 7.91
CA LEU A 215 -3.43 1.48 8.68
C LEU A 215 -2.52 2.58 9.24
N TYR A 216 -1.28 2.25 9.62
CA TYR A 216 -0.28 3.24 10.03
C TYR A 216 -0.05 4.26 8.90
N VAL A 217 0.23 3.80 7.68
CA VAL A 217 0.43 4.66 6.51
C VAL A 217 -0.78 5.56 6.25
N VAL A 218 -1.99 5.01 6.35
CA VAL A 218 -3.22 5.80 6.15
C VAL A 218 -3.33 6.93 7.16
N ILE A 219 -3.02 6.66 8.44
CA ILE A 219 -3.19 7.64 9.52
C ILE A 219 -2.06 8.66 9.52
N GLU A 220 -0.82 8.22 9.31
CA GLU A 220 0.37 9.06 9.41
C GLU A 220 0.59 9.90 8.15
N GLU A 221 0.26 9.38 6.97
CA GLU A 221 0.56 10.07 5.72
C GLU A 221 -0.67 10.47 4.92
N LEU A 222 -1.48 9.50 4.51
CA LEU A 222 -2.49 9.76 3.49
C LEU A 222 -3.61 10.68 3.98
N ILE A 223 -4.14 10.45 5.19
CA ILE A 223 -5.20 11.29 5.76
C ILE A 223 -4.72 12.72 6.05
N PRO A 224 -3.57 12.94 6.71
CA PRO A 224 -3.05 14.29 6.92
C PRO A 224 -2.87 15.07 5.62
N GLU A 225 -2.34 14.44 4.57
CA GLU A 225 -2.16 15.09 3.27
C GLU A 225 -3.49 15.50 2.61
N THR A 226 -4.56 14.75 2.80
CA THR A 226 -5.89 15.15 2.32
C THR A 226 -6.42 16.40 3.00
N ALA A 227 -6.00 16.67 4.23
CA ALA A 227 -6.42 17.80 5.04
C ALA A 227 -5.60 19.08 4.84
N GLU A 228 -4.45 19.00 4.15
CA GLU A 228 -3.57 20.16 3.96
C GLU A 228 -4.18 21.30 3.14
N GLY A 229 -3.78 22.54 3.46
CA GLY A 229 -4.19 23.75 2.73
C GLY A 229 -5.68 24.12 2.94
N GLU A 230 -6.35 24.63 1.90
CA GLU A 230 -7.76 25.03 2.01
C GLU A 230 -8.67 23.83 2.25
N HIS A 231 -9.68 24.02 3.11
CA HIS A 231 -10.67 22.99 3.42
C HIS A 231 -11.38 22.51 2.16
N SER A 232 -11.47 21.20 2.00
CA SER A 232 -12.15 20.56 0.87
C SER A 232 -12.72 19.21 1.29
N ASN A 233 -13.95 18.92 0.86
CA ASN A 233 -14.59 17.62 1.08
C ASN A 233 -14.12 16.53 0.09
N LEU A 234 -13.23 16.87 -0.85
CA LEU A 234 -12.82 15.95 -1.92
C LEU A 234 -12.06 14.73 -1.36
N GLY A 235 -11.21 14.91 -0.34
CA GLY A 235 -10.56 13.79 0.34
C GLY A 235 -11.57 12.85 1.00
N THR A 236 -12.57 13.41 1.71
CA THR A 236 -13.63 12.62 2.37
C THR A 236 -14.50 11.87 1.34
N ILE A 237 -14.86 12.52 0.23
CA ILE A 237 -15.63 11.89 -0.85
C ILE A 237 -14.79 10.79 -1.50
N GLY A 238 -13.52 11.07 -1.79
CA GLY A 238 -12.58 10.09 -2.32
C GLY A 238 -12.50 8.88 -1.41
N PHE A 239 -12.30 9.09 -0.10
CA PHE A 239 -12.26 8.02 0.90
C PHE A 239 -13.51 7.13 0.85
N ALA A 240 -14.70 7.74 0.87
CA ALA A 240 -15.96 6.99 0.82
C ALA A 240 -16.08 6.14 -0.45
N LEU A 241 -15.66 6.68 -1.60
CA LEU A 241 -15.69 5.96 -2.88
C LEU A 241 -14.67 4.82 -2.92
N GLY A 242 -13.45 5.04 -2.45
CA GLY A 242 -12.41 4.01 -2.38
C GLY A 242 -12.79 2.89 -1.44
N PHE A 243 -13.29 3.23 -0.26
CA PHE A 243 -13.78 2.28 0.72
C PHE A 243 -14.92 1.41 0.18
N ALA A 244 -15.92 2.05 -0.46
CA ALA A 244 -17.04 1.34 -1.07
C ALA A 244 -16.61 0.42 -2.22
N LEU A 245 -15.67 0.89 -3.06
CA LEU A 245 -15.12 0.06 -4.15
C LEU A 245 -14.46 -1.20 -3.60
N MET A 246 -13.56 -1.06 -2.63
CA MET A 246 -12.84 -2.21 -2.06
C MET A 246 -13.78 -3.15 -1.34
N MET A 247 -14.76 -2.64 -0.59
CA MET A 247 -15.79 -3.44 0.04
C MET A 247 -16.56 -4.30 -0.98
N VAL A 248 -16.90 -3.72 -2.15
CA VAL A 248 -17.55 -4.48 -3.23
C VAL A 248 -16.62 -5.53 -3.81
N LEU A 249 -15.36 -5.21 -4.07
CA LEU A 249 -14.38 -6.16 -4.59
C LEU A 249 -14.22 -7.37 -3.65
N ASP A 250 -14.10 -7.10 -2.36
CA ASP A 250 -13.91 -8.14 -1.35
C ASP A 250 -15.16 -9.05 -1.24
N VAL A 251 -16.36 -8.47 -1.19
CA VAL A 251 -17.63 -9.25 -1.09
C VAL A 251 -17.94 -10.04 -2.37
N VAL A 252 -17.60 -9.49 -3.54
CA VAL A 252 -17.93 -10.16 -4.83
C VAL A 252 -16.90 -11.23 -5.20
N MET A 253 -15.64 -11.04 -4.83
CA MET A 253 -14.55 -11.95 -5.20
C MET A 253 -14.06 -12.81 -4.02
N GLY A 254 -14.20 -12.35 -2.78
CA GLY A 254 -13.79 -13.05 -1.54
C GLY A 254 -14.77 -14.08 -1.11
#